data_36c11a648bb519815b16864ede49e458
#
_entry.id   36c11a648bb519815b16864ede49e458
#
_cell.length_a   1.000
_cell.length_b   1.000
_cell.length_c   1.000
_cell.angle_alpha   90.00
_cell.angle_beta   90.00
_cell.angle_gamma   90.00
#
_symmetry.space_group_name_H-M   'P 1'
#
loop_
_entity.id
_entity.type
_entity.pdbx_description
1 polymer ?
#
loop_
_entity_poly.entity_id
_entity_poly.type
_entity_poly.pdbx_seq_one_letter_code
_entity_poly.pdbx_strand_id
1 'polypeptide(L)'
;MILYFSGTGNSQAIALSLAKLTEDEAHYCKRDSSPIDICNTSVLGFVFPVHAWGIPKFYETYIKHTLNQYSKTHNWKNIQYVYMVCTCGDDIGKTDILLEKLLRKYQLPLDSKFSIIMPNTYI
;
A
#
# COMPACT_ATOMS: atom_id res chain seq x y z
N MET A 1 -3.75 -6.64 -7.13
CA MET A 1 -3.89 -5.17 -7.17
C MET A 1 -2.85 -4.52 -6.28
N ILE A 2 -2.09 -3.62 -6.84
CA ILE A 2 -1.09 -2.86 -6.09
C ILE A 2 -1.60 -1.42 -5.95
N LEU A 3 -1.77 -0.97 -4.71
CA LEU A 3 -2.13 0.42 -4.42
C LEU A 3 -0.85 1.14 -3.98
N TYR A 4 -0.41 2.12 -4.76
CA TYR A 4 0.86 2.78 -4.44
C TYR A 4 0.74 4.30 -4.43
N PHE A 5 1.63 4.91 -3.66
CA PHE A 5 1.88 6.33 -3.65
C PHE A 5 3.38 6.57 -3.78
N SER A 6 3.74 7.63 -4.50
CA SER A 6 5.15 7.96 -4.69
C SER A 6 5.32 9.47 -4.75
N GLY A 7 6.20 9.99 -3.89
CA GLY A 7 6.56 11.41 -3.92
C GLY A 7 7.74 11.69 -4.84
N THR A 8 8.72 10.78 -4.88
CA THR A 8 9.97 10.99 -5.62
C THR A 8 10.14 10.06 -6.82
N GLY A 9 9.20 9.14 -7.03
CA GLY A 9 9.27 8.16 -8.10
C GLY A 9 9.82 6.80 -7.71
N ASN A 10 10.46 6.66 -6.55
CA ASN A 10 11.05 5.39 -6.13
C ASN A 10 9.98 4.31 -5.90
N SER A 11 8.94 4.65 -5.16
CA SER A 11 7.83 3.69 -4.90
C SER A 11 7.09 3.36 -6.19
N GLN A 12 6.95 4.32 -7.09
CA GLN A 12 6.33 4.08 -8.39
C GLN A 12 7.13 3.06 -9.21
N ALA A 13 8.44 3.22 -9.26
CA ALA A 13 9.30 2.29 -9.99
C ALA A 13 9.15 0.87 -9.45
N ILE A 14 9.12 0.72 -8.13
CA ILE A 14 8.95 -0.57 -7.47
C ILE A 14 7.56 -1.15 -7.77
N ALA A 15 6.50 -0.34 -7.64
CA ALA A 15 5.15 -0.79 -7.88
C ALA A 15 4.95 -1.26 -9.32
N LEU A 16 5.46 -0.52 -10.29
CA LEU A 16 5.35 -0.87 -11.70
C LEU A 16 6.16 -2.13 -12.03
N SER A 17 7.35 -2.28 -11.44
CA SER A 17 8.16 -3.48 -11.61
C SER A 17 7.46 -4.71 -11.03
N LEU A 18 6.88 -4.58 -9.84
CA LEU A 18 6.13 -5.67 -9.22
C LEU A 18 4.91 -6.04 -10.05
N ALA A 19 4.18 -5.06 -10.55
CA ALA A 19 3.00 -5.30 -11.38
C ALA A 19 3.38 -6.10 -12.64
N LYS A 20 4.50 -5.75 -13.27
CA LYS A 20 4.98 -6.44 -14.45
C LYS A 20 5.40 -7.87 -14.13
N LEU A 21 6.15 -8.07 -13.04
CA LEU A 21 6.66 -9.39 -12.66
C LEU A 21 5.56 -10.33 -12.18
N THR A 22 4.53 -9.81 -11.55
CA THR A 22 3.42 -10.62 -11.00
C THR A 22 2.19 -10.64 -11.90
N GLU A 23 2.26 -9.99 -13.05
CA GLU A 23 1.13 -9.86 -13.99
C GLU A 23 -0.09 -9.25 -13.28
N ASP A 24 0.14 -8.23 -12.46
CA ASP A 24 -0.88 -7.56 -11.67
C ASP A 24 -1.03 -6.11 -12.12
N GLU A 25 -2.04 -5.43 -11.61
CA GLU A 25 -2.28 -4.02 -11.88
C GLU A 25 -1.75 -3.17 -10.74
N ALA A 26 -1.15 -2.02 -11.09
CA ALA A 26 -0.72 -1.02 -10.11
C ALA A 26 -1.55 0.23 -10.29
N HIS A 27 -2.13 0.71 -9.19
CA HIS A 27 -2.97 1.90 -9.17
C HIS A 27 -2.33 3.00 -8.33
N TYR A 28 -2.13 4.16 -8.93
CA TYR A 28 -1.59 5.32 -8.23
C TYR A 28 -2.67 6.00 -7.42
N CYS A 29 -2.46 6.07 -6.10
CA CYS A 29 -3.41 6.67 -5.17
C CYS A 29 -3.18 8.18 -5.12
N LYS A 30 -3.91 8.92 -5.94
CA LYS A 30 -3.85 10.38 -5.96
C LYS A 30 -4.73 10.97 -4.87
N ARG A 31 -4.39 12.18 -4.42
CA ARG A 31 -5.11 12.85 -3.33
C ARG A 31 -6.62 12.94 -3.56
N ASP A 32 -7.03 13.32 -4.74
CA ASP A 32 -8.44 13.57 -5.05
C ASP A 32 -9.08 12.45 -5.88
N SER A 33 -8.46 11.27 -5.93
CA SER A 33 -9.03 10.16 -6.68
C SER A 33 -10.07 9.41 -5.85
N SER A 34 -11.08 8.89 -6.55
CA SER A 34 -12.08 8.03 -5.92
C SER A 34 -11.46 6.70 -5.50
N PRO A 35 -12.00 6.06 -4.46
CA PRO A 35 -11.55 4.72 -4.08
C PRO A 35 -11.70 3.76 -5.25
N ILE A 36 -10.69 2.91 -5.44
CA ILE A 36 -10.74 1.88 -6.48
C ILE A 36 -11.53 0.68 -5.99
N ASP A 37 -12.19 -0.01 -6.92
CA ASP A 37 -12.91 -1.24 -6.60
C ASP A 37 -11.92 -2.40 -6.52
N ILE A 38 -11.83 -3.04 -5.36
CA ILE A 38 -10.96 -4.18 -5.11
C ILE A 38 -11.72 -5.48 -4.91
N CYS A 39 -12.98 -5.54 -5.36
CA CYS A 39 -13.85 -6.69 -5.08
C CYS A 39 -13.36 -8.00 -5.69
N ASN A 40 -12.65 -7.97 -6.80
CA ASN A 40 -12.13 -9.17 -7.44
C ASN A 40 -10.65 -9.40 -7.17
N THR A 41 -10.12 -8.74 -6.14
CA THR A 41 -8.70 -8.82 -5.82
C THR A 41 -8.44 -10.00 -4.89
N SER A 42 -7.50 -10.86 -5.27
CA SER A 42 -7.03 -11.94 -4.40
C SER A 42 -5.72 -11.61 -3.71
N VAL A 43 -4.90 -10.76 -4.33
CA VAL A 43 -3.62 -10.30 -3.78
C VAL A 43 -3.64 -8.79 -3.70
N LEU A 44 -3.44 -8.25 -2.51
CA LEU A 44 -3.46 -6.81 -2.28
C LEU A 44 -2.09 -6.34 -1.79
N GLY A 45 -1.47 -5.44 -2.53
CA GLY A 45 -0.16 -4.89 -2.19
C GLY A 45 -0.22 -3.40 -1.94
N PHE A 46 0.52 -2.96 -0.93
CA PHE A 46 0.67 -1.55 -0.59
C PHE A 46 2.13 -1.16 -0.77
N VAL A 47 2.40 -0.22 -1.69
CA VAL A 47 3.76 0.25 -1.96
C VAL A 47 3.80 1.75 -1.76
N PHE A 48 4.63 2.23 -0.84
CA PHE A 48 4.64 3.63 -0.48
C PHE A 48 5.93 4.02 0.25
N PRO A 49 6.29 5.32 0.25
CA PRO A 49 7.43 5.79 1.02
C PRO A 49 7.04 6.04 2.48
N VAL A 50 8.01 5.90 3.38
CA VAL A 50 7.81 6.28 4.78
C VAL A 50 7.81 7.81 4.88
N HIS A 51 6.80 8.36 5.54
CA HIS A 51 6.68 9.79 5.82
C HIS A 51 6.64 10.01 7.32
N ALA A 52 7.55 10.83 7.84
CA ALA A 52 7.57 11.19 9.27
C ALA A 52 7.42 9.94 10.16
N TRP A 53 8.18 8.88 9.83
CA TRP A 53 8.19 7.60 10.54
C TRP A 53 6.89 6.80 10.43
N GLY A 54 6.04 7.12 9.46
CA GLY A 54 4.78 6.45 9.30
C GLY A 54 4.26 6.47 7.87
N ILE A 55 2.96 6.20 7.74
CA ILE A 55 2.26 6.16 6.47
C ILE A 55 1.92 7.59 6.04
N PRO A 56 2.13 7.97 4.76
CA PRO A 56 1.68 9.28 4.29
C PRO A 56 0.19 9.46 4.55
N LYS A 57 -0.19 10.61 5.12
CA LYS A 57 -1.55 10.81 5.64
C LYS A 57 -2.64 10.63 4.60
N PHE A 58 -2.50 11.21 3.43
CA PHE A 58 -3.57 11.08 2.44
C PHE A 58 -3.63 9.67 1.85
N TYR A 59 -2.50 8.97 1.79
CA TYR A 59 -2.46 7.57 1.37
C TYR A 59 -3.20 6.70 2.39
N GLU A 60 -2.98 6.94 3.67
CA GLU A 60 -3.73 6.27 4.74
C GLU A 60 -5.22 6.52 4.59
N THR A 61 -5.63 7.76 4.35
CA THR A 61 -7.03 8.11 4.13
C THR A 61 -7.60 7.39 2.92
N TYR A 62 -6.84 7.33 1.83
CA TYR A 62 -7.25 6.62 0.62
C TYR A 62 -7.47 5.14 0.89
N ILE A 63 -6.54 4.51 1.62
CA ILE A 63 -6.68 3.10 1.99
C ILE A 63 -7.95 2.88 2.82
N LYS A 64 -8.18 3.74 3.81
CA LYS A 64 -9.38 3.64 4.65
C LYS A 64 -10.66 3.72 3.83
N HIS A 65 -10.74 4.68 2.91
CA HIS A 65 -11.92 4.82 2.06
C HIS A 65 -12.13 3.59 1.17
N THR A 66 -11.06 3.10 0.58
CA THR A 66 -11.11 1.92 -0.28
C THR A 66 -11.60 0.69 0.50
N LEU A 67 -11.03 0.46 1.69
CA LEU A 67 -11.41 -0.68 2.52
C LEU A 67 -12.82 -0.54 3.09
N ASN A 68 -13.24 0.68 3.45
CA ASN A 68 -14.60 0.92 3.90
C ASN A 68 -15.61 0.58 2.82
N GLN A 69 -15.34 1.01 1.59
CA GLN A 69 -16.24 0.72 0.47
C GLN A 69 -16.32 -0.77 0.20
N TYR A 70 -15.18 -1.44 0.22
CA TYR A 70 -15.11 -2.89 0.01
C TYR A 70 -15.87 -3.64 1.10
N SER A 71 -15.71 -3.27 2.37
CA SER A 71 -16.32 -3.96 3.50
C SER A 71 -17.84 -3.86 3.50
N LYS A 72 -18.41 -2.83 2.85
CA LYS A 72 -19.87 -2.66 2.78
C LYS A 72 -20.52 -3.56 1.73
N THR A 73 -19.78 -3.94 0.70
CA THR A 73 -20.34 -4.58 -0.49
C THR A 73 -19.87 -6.00 -0.70
N HIS A 74 -18.78 -6.41 -0.06
CA HIS A 74 -18.10 -7.65 -0.41
C HIS A 74 -17.64 -8.45 0.80
N ASN A 75 -17.42 -9.73 0.54
CA ASN A 75 -16.90 -10.66 1.52
C ASN A 75 -15.35 -10.62 1.47
N TRP A 76 -14.72 -10.46 2.62
CA TRP A 76 -13.27 -10.43 2.76
C TRP A 76 -12.57 -11.70 2.29
N LYS A 77 -13.32 -12.78 2.08
CA LYS A 77 -12.74 -14.06 1.66
C LYS A 77 -12.05 -14.02 0.30
N ASN A 78 -12.30 -13.00 -0.50
CA ASN A 78 -11.66 -12.88 -1.81
C ASN A 78 -10.18 -12.50 -1.70
N ILE A 79 -9.82 -11.74 -0.68
CA ILE A 79 -8.43 -11.31 -0.49
C ILE A 79 -7.70 -12.39 0.30
N GLN A 80 -6.74 -13.05 -0.35
CA GLN A 80 -6.01 -14.19 0.20
C GLN A 80 -4.61 -13.84 0.68
N TYR A 81 -4.02 -12.77 0.16
CA TYR A 81 -2.65 -12.39 0.49
C TYR A 81 -2.50 -10.88 0.47
N VAL A 82 -1.95 -10.33 1.53
CA VAL A 82 -1.73 -8.88 1.69
C VAL A 82 -0.28 -8.64 2.02
N TYR A 83 0.37 -7.74 1.30
CA TYR A 83 1.77 -7.42 1.54
C TYR A 83 2.01 -5.91 1.49
N MET A 84 3.15 -5.51 2.06
CA MET A 84 3.60 -4.12 2.11
C MET A 84 5.03 -4.04 1.61
N VAL A 85 5.32 -3.02 0.80
CA VAL A 85 6.69 -2.65 0.44
C VAL A 85 6.87 -1.17 0.73
N CYS A 86 7.73 -0.85 1.68
CA CYS A 86 8.05 0.53 2.04
C CYS A 86 9.39 0.93 1.48
N THR A 87 9.49 2.13 0.93
CA THR A 87 10.79 2.73 0.62
C THR A 87 11.16 3.72 1.73
N CYS A 88 12.42 3.73 2.14
CA CYS A 88 12.88 4.58 3.23
C CYS A 88 14.33 4.97 3.02
N GLY A 89 14.76 6.03 3.73
CA GLY A 89 16.16 6.47 3.70
C GLY A 89 17.05 5.57 4.53
N ASP A 90 16.61 5.21 5.73
CA ASP A 90 17.40 4.37 6.64
C ASP A 90 16.52 3.42 7.47
N ASP A 91 15.35 3.85 7.95
CA ASP A 91 14.53 3.05 8.85
C ASP A 91 13.05 3.27 8.56
N ILE A 92 12.25 2.22 8.70
CA ILE A 92 10.80 2.31 8.51
C ILE A 92 10.06 2.78 9.77
N GLY A 93 10.74 2.86 10.92
CA GLY A 93 10.09 3.20 12.17
C GLY A 93 9.01 2.20 12.55
N LYS A 94 7.81 2.71 12.82
CA LYS A 94 6.65 1.88 13.17
C LYS A 94 5.66 1.74 12.02
N THR A 95 6.10 1.98 10.80
CA THR A 95 5.21 2.01 9.62
C THR A 95 4.47 0.70 9.41
N ASP A 96 5.16 -0.43 9.57
CA ASP A 96 4.55 -1.75 9.44
C ASP A 96 3.49 -2.00 10.51
N ILE A 97 3.77 -1.59 11.75
CA ILE A 97 2.82 -1.74 12.85
C ILE A 97 1.58 -0.89 12.60
N LEU A 98 1.75 0.33 12.09
CA LEU A 98 0.64 1.24 11.78
C LEU A 98 -0.25 0.66 10.70
N LEU A 99 0.33 0.08 9.65
CA LEU A 99 -0.45 -0.54 8.59
C LEU A 99 -1.16 -1.79 9.09
N GLU A 100 -0.51 -2.61 9.91
CA GLU A 100 -1.15 -3.77 10.51
C GLU A 100 -2.39 -3.37 11.33
N LYS A 101 -2.27 -2.32 12.13
CA LYS A 101 -3.40 -1.83 12.93
C LYS A 101 -4.55 -1.35 12.06
N LEU A 102 -4.23 -0.65 10.97
CA LEU A 102 -5.23 -0.17 10.04
C LEU A 102 -5.99 -1.34 9.41
N LEU A 103 -5.25 -2.34 8.90
CA LEU A 103 -5.83 -3.50 8.23
C LEU A 103 -6.64 -4.37 9.19
N ARG A 104 -6.22 -4.45 10.45
CA ARG A 104 -6.92 -5.25 11.47
C ARG A 104 -8.35 -4.77 11.70
N LYS A 105 -8.61 -3.49 11.55
CA LYS A 105 -9.97 -2.94 11.65
C LYS A 105 -10.90 -3.54 10.61
N TYR A 106 -10.35 -4.02 9.52
CA TYR A 106 -11.09 -4.63 8.42
C TYR A 106 -10.88 -6.14 8.36
N GLN A 107 -10.30 -6.72 9.42
CA GLN A 107 -10.05 -8.16 9.54
C GLN A 107 -9.12 -8.70 8.44
N LEU A 108 -8.22 -7.86 7.96
CA LEU A 108 -7.20 -8.24 6.99
C LEU A 108 -5.85 -8.38 7.69
N PRO A 109 -5.19 -9.54 7.56
CA PRO A 109 -3.82 -9.67 8.07
C PRO A 109 -2.84 -9.04 7.10
N LEU A 110 -1.71 -8.59 7.61
CA LEU A 110 -0.56 -8.21 6.77
C LEU A 110 0.36 -9.42 6.72
N ASP A 111 0.35 -10.14 5.60
CA ASP A 111 1.04 -11.44 5.49
C ASP A 111 2.54 -11.28 5.30
N SER A 112 2.99 -10.26 4.58
CA SER A 112 4.40 -10.02 4.31
C SER A 112 4.72 -8.55 4.34
N LYS A 113 5.92 -8.23 4.82
CA LYS A 113 6.42 -6.87 4.96
C LYS A 113 7.81 -6.79 4.38
N PHE A 114 8.02 -5.85 3.48
CA PHE A 114 9.32 -5.62 2.87
C PHE A 114 9.67 -4.15 2.99
N SER A 115 10.94 -3.88 3.26
CA SER A 115 11.46 -2.51 3.25
C SER A 115 12.65 -2.45 2.30
N ILE A 116 12.70 -1.37 1.52
CA ILE A 116 13.80 -1.14 0.59
C ILE A 116 14.44 0.19 0.96
N ILE A 117 15.72 0.12 1.33
CA ILE A 117 16.48 1.33 1.65
C ILE A 117 16.93 1.94 0.32
N MET A 118 16.52 3.17 0.08
CA MET A 118 16.86 3.89 -1.13
C MET A 118 17.91 4.94 -0.80
N PRO A 119 18.91 5.12 -1.67
CA PRO A 119 19.89 6.17 -1.44
C PRO A 119 19.20 7.53 -1.36
N ASN A 120 19.70 8.36 -0.46
CA ASN A 120 19.21 9.70 -0.33
C ASN A 120 19.62 10.49 -1.58
N THR A 121 18.62 11.05 -2.27
CA THR A 121 18.88 11.78 -3.51
C THR A 121 18.97 13.29 -3.30
N TYR A 122 19.19 13.74 -2.09
CA TYR A 122 19.43 15.15 -1.83
C TYR A 122 20.76 15.57 -2.43
N ILE A 123 20.73 16.61 -3.13
CA ILE A 123 21.92 17.26 -3.62
C ILE A 123 21.87 18.71 -3.22
#